data_55d652169c21ee3d12b2095603c0b795
#
_entry.id   55d652169c21ee3d12b2095603c0b795
#
_cell.length_a   1.000
_cell.length_b   1.000
_cell.length_c   1.000
_cell.angle_alpha   90.00
_cell.angle_beta   90.00
_cell.angle_gamma   90.00
#
_symmetry.space_group_name_H-M   'P 1'
#
loop_
_entity.id
_entity.type
_entity.pdbx_description
1 polymer ?
#
loop_
_entity_poly.entity_id
_entity_poly.type
_entity_poly.pdbx_seq_one_letter_code
_entity_poly.pdbx_strand_id
1 'polypeptide(L)'
;MNILVINGHLDKESYCQAIFQTIVENIDSKRHELEMINLNEEEFDPVLRYGYRQRMEDDPFILRSQELIQWADHFIFVYPIWWSSIPSLLKGWIDRVFTPGIACSTNNRGSFILNYLRGRQFKKLLKGKTASIYATSMAPTWWYKVFSGPINIPDSYGI
;
A
#
# COMPACT_ATOMS: atom_id res chain seq x y z
N MET A 1 -15.53 1.63 11.64
CA MET A 1 -14.54 2.25 10.74
C MET A 1 -14.33 1.34 9.55
N ASN A 2 -13.91 1.89 8.43
CA ASN A 2 -13.70 1.18 7.18
C ASN A 2 -12.27 0.63 7.14
N ILE A 3 -12.12 -0.68 7.05
CA ILE A 3 -10.83 -1.38 7.06
C ILE A 3 -10.59 -2.00 5.69
N LEU A 4 -9.42 -1.75 5.12
CA LEU A 4 -8.96 -2.40 3.90
C LEU A 4 -7.75 -3.28 4.21
N VAL A 5 -7.89 -4.59 3.99
CA VAL A 5 -6.79 -5.55 4.17
C VAL A 5 -6.20 -5.93 2.81
N ILE A 6 -4.88 -5.80 2.69
CA ILE A 6 -4.15 -6.03 1.43
C ILE A 6 -3.12 -7.14 1.64
N ASN A 7 -3.25 -8.24 0.87
CA ASN A 7 -2.20 -9.26 0.78
C ASN A 7 -1.30 -8.98 -0.41
N GLY A 8 -0.03 -8.73 -0.15
CA GLY A 8 0.99 -8.46 -1.15
C GLY A 8 1.85 -9.67 -1.55
N HIS A 9 1.51 -10.90 -1.13
CA HIS A 9 2.23 -12.11 -1.52
C HIS A 9 1.67 -12.70 -2.80
N LEU A 10 2.54 -13.23 -3.67
CA LEU A 10 2.14 -13.83 -4.95
C LEU A 10 1.62 -15.27 -4.81
N ASP A 11 2.07 -15.98 -3.78
CA ASP A 11 1.77 -17.39 -3.58
C ASP A 11 0.59 -17.57 -2.63
N LYS A 12 -0.43 -18.31 -3.08
CA LYS A 12 -1.65 -18.63 -2.32
C LYS A 12 -1.42 -19.59 -1.15
N GLU A 13 -0.33 -20.35 -1.17
CA GLU A 13 0.05 -21.29 -0.10
C GLU A 13 1.02 -20.66 0.90
N SER A 14 1.28 -19.35 0.80
CA SER A 14 2.25 -18.66 1.65
C SER A 14 1.76 -18.45 3.09
N TYR A 15 2.72 -18.27 4.01
CA TYR A 15 2.42 -17.86 5.38
C TYR A 15 1.71 -16.49 5.45
N CYS A 16 2.03 -15.58 4.53
CA CYS A 16 1.32 -14.30 4.41
C CYS A 16 -0.16 -14.51 4.07
N GLN A 17 -0.50 -15.48 3.22
CA GLN A 17 -1.89 -15.81 2.92
C GLN A 17 -2.63 -16.31 4.17
N ALA A 18 -2.00 -17.15 5.00
CA ALA A 18 -2.59 -17.62 6.26
C ALA A 18 -2.83 -16.46 7.25
N ILE A 19 -1.86 -15.53 7.37
CA ILE A 19 -2.01 -14.33 8.20
C ILE A 19 -3.16 -13.47 7.67
N PHE A 20 -3.21 -13.22 6.37
CA PHE A 20 -4.27 -12.43 5.73
C PHE A 20 -5.66 -13.02 6.03
N GLN A 21 -5.84 -14.31 5.82
CA GLN A 21 -7.10 -15.01 6.13
C GLN A 21 -7.47 -14.90 7.60
N THR A 22 -6.51 -15.14 8.50
CA THR A 22 -6.72 -15.01 9.94
C THR A 22 -7.19 -13.60 10.31
N ILE A 23 -6.60 -12.55 9.74
CA ILE A 23 -7.01 -11.16 10.00
C ILE A 23 -8.44 -10.93 9.51
N VAL A 24 -8.75 -11.33 8.28
CA VAL A 24 -10.08 -11.15 7.68
C VAL A 24 -11.16 -11.84 8.49
N GLU A 25 -10.92 -13.07 8.96
CA GLU A 25 -11.87 -13.87 9.75
C GLU A 25 -12.11 -13.32 11.16
N ASN A 26 -11.14 -12.59 11.73
CA ASN A 26 -11.21 -12.10 13.11
C ASN A 26 -11.58 -10.63 13.25
N ILE A 27 -11.78 -9.89 12.15
CA ILE A 27 -12.31 -8.53 12.22
C ILE A 27 -13.81 -8.58 12.56
N ASP A 28 -14.20 -7.87 13.62
CA ASP A 28 -15.59 -7.80 14.07
C ASP A 28 -16.45 -7.00 13.06
N SER A 29 -17.20 -7.72 12.22
CA SER A 29 -18.09 -7.15 11.20
C SER A 29 -19.24 -6.32 11.78
N LYS A 30 -19.52 -6.42 13.08
CA LYS A 30 -20.54 -5.57 13.75
C LYS A 30 -20.01 -4.17 14.05
N ARG A 31 -18.69 -4.00 14.12
CA ARG A 31 -18.02 -2.73 14.47
C ARG A 31 -17.31 -2.09 13.30
N HIS A 32 -16.94 -2.87 12.28
CA HIS A 32 -16.11 -2.44 11.17
C HIS A 32 -16.71 -2.91 9.84
N GLU A 33 -16.62 -2.06 8.84
CA GLU A 33 -16.82 -2.46 7.45
C GLU A 33 -15.47 -2.92 6.90
N LEU A 34 -15.47 -4.07 6.24
CA LEU A 34 -14.26 -4.73 5.75
C LEU A 34 -14.32 -4.89 4.24
N GLU A 35 -13.24 -4.45 3.60
CA GLU A 35 -12.93 -4.77 2.22
C GLU A 35 -11.54 -5.40 2.14
N MET A 36 -11.30 -6.20 1.10
CA MET A 36 -10.05 -6.91 0.93
C MET A 36 -9.53 -6.85 -0.50
N ILE A 37 -8.20 -6.83 -0.62
CA ILE A 37 -7.47 -6.98 -1.87
C ILE A 37 -6.44 -8.10 -1.69
N ASN A 38 -6.58 -9.17 -2.46
CA ASN A 38 -5.64 -10.29 -2.49
C ASN A 38 -4.90 -10.26 -3.82
N LEU A 39 -3.72 -9.63 -3.86
CA LEU A 39 -3.00 -9.37 -5.11
C LEU A 39 -2.63 -10.63 -5.91
N ASN A 40 -2.61 -11.79 -5.28
CA ASN A 40 -2.35 -13.06 -5.99
C ASN A 40 -3.57 -13.60 -6.76
N GLU A 41 -4.72 -12.96 -6.63
CA GLU A 41 -5.97 -13.34 -7.31
C GLU A 41 -6.37 -12.34 -8.39
N GLU A 42 -5.66 -11.20 -8.46
CA GLU A 42 -5.99 -10.10 -9.35
C GLU A 42 -5.05 -10.06 -10.58
N GLU A 43 -5.63 -9.84 -11.74
CA GLU A 43 -4.87 -9.66 -12.98
C GLU A 43 -4.76 -8.17 -13.28
N PHE A 44 -3.55 -7.62 -13.28
CA PHE A 44 -3.26 -6.24 -13.66
C PHE A 44 -1.79 -6.10 -14.10
N ASP A 45 -1.49 -5.06 -14.87
CA ASP A 45 -0.11 -4.72 -15.19
C ASP A 45 0.52 -3.90 -14.05
N PRO A 46 1.46 -4.46 -13.28
CA PRO A 46 2.10 -3.75 -12.17
C PRO A 46 3.11 -2.69 -12.62
N VAL A 47 3.46 -2.66 -13.91
CA VAL A 47 4.49 -1.75 -14.43
C VAL A 47 3.90 -0.38 -14.73
N LEU A 48 4.39 0.64 -14.05
CA LEU A 48 4.08 2.04 -14.36
C LEU A 48 4.89 2.49 -15.59
N ARG A 49 4.47 2.08 -16.81
CA ARG A 49 5.25 2.13 -18.05
C ARG A 49 5.76 3.51 -18.43
N TYR A 50 4.99 4.55 -18.13
CA TYR A 50 5.33 5.93 -18.51
C TYR A 50 5.70 6.81 -17.31
N GLY A 51 5.85 6.21 -16.12
CA GLY A 51 5.86 6.97 -14.89
C GLY A 51 4.57 7.80 -14.77
N TYR A 52 4.67 8.98 -14.16
CA TYR A 52 3.52 9.90 -14.07
C TYR A 52 3.48 10.93 -15.20
N ARG A 53 4.29 10.75 -16.25
CA ARG A 53 4.34 11.65 -17.41
C ARG A 53 3.13 11.50 -18.32
N GLN A 54 2.63 10.28 -18.46
CA GLN A 54 1.49 9.94 -19.31
C GLN A 54 0.57 8.97 -18.55
N ARG A 55 -0.73 9.20 -18.65
CA ARG A 55 -1.72 8.29 -18.08
C ARG A 55 -1.70 6.98 -18.84
N MET A 56 -1.71 5.87 -18.13
CA MET A 56 -1.95 4.54 -18.69
C MET A 56 -3.45 4.35 -18.94
N GLU A 57 -3.79 3.35 -19.76
CA GLU A 57 -5.17 2.92 -19.95
C GLU A 57 -5.82 2.56 -18.61
N ASP A 58 -7.12 2.78 -18.54
CA ASP A 58 -7.89 2.48 -17.34
C ASP A 58 -7.97 0.96 -17.15
N ASP A 59 -7.60 0.53 -15.97
CA ASP A 59 -7.63 -0.85 -15.51
C ASP A 59 -8.71 -0.95 -14.43
N PRO A 60 -9.74 -1.78 -14.60
CA PRO A 60 -10.88 -1.86 -13.67
C PRO A 60 -10.45 -2.19 -12.24
N PHE A 61 -9.44 -3.07 -12.06
CA PHE A 61 -8.93 -3.41 -10.75
C PHE A 61 -8.19 -2.23 -10.09
N ILE A 62 -7.40 -1.48 -10.85
CA ILE A 62 -6.71 -0.28 -10.36
C ILE A 62 -7.72 0.80 -9.96
N LEU A 63 -8.76 1.03 -10.76
CA LEU A 63 -9.82 1.99 -10.44
C LEU A 63 -10.56 1.59 -9.15
N ARG A 64 -10.98 0.32 -9.02
CA ARG A 64 -11.58 -0.21 -7.79
C ARG A 64 -10.63 -0.04 -6.59
N SER A 65 -9.35 -0.34 -6.77
CA SER A 65 -8.35 -0.16 -5.71
C SER A 65 -8.25 1.29 -5.26
N GLN A 66 -8.31 2.25 -6.19
CA GLN A 66 -8.28 3.68 -5.86
C GLN A 66 -9.51 4.12 -5.07
N GLU A 67 -10.70 3.60 -5.40
CA GLU A 67 -11.93 3.83 -4.64
C GLU A 67 -11.81 3.28 -3.21
N LEU A 68 -11.30 2.06 -3.06
CA LEU A 68 -11.08 1.43 -1.76
C LEU A 68 -10.05 2.17 -0.90
N ILE A 69 -8.98 2.71 -1.49
CA ILE A 69 -8.00 3.54 -0.78
C ILE A 69 -8.65 4.84 -0.26
N GLN A 70 -9.57 5.42 -1.02
CA GLN A 70 -10.29 6.60 -0.55
C GLN A 70 -11.35 6.28 0.51
N TRP A 71 -12.01 5.15 0.41
CA TRP A 71 -13.03 4.67 1.32
C TRP A 71 -12.47 4.27 2.70
N ALA A 72 -11.34 3.56 2.75
CA ALA A 72 -10.79 3.01 3.98
C ALA A 72 -10.33 4.10 4.97
N ASP A 73 -10.55 3.89 6.26
CA ASP A 73 -9.98 4.67 7.37
C ASP A 73 -8.68 4.07 7.87
N HIS A 74 -8.57 2.73 7.78
CA HIS A 74 -7.41 1.96 8.22
C HIS A 74 -7.00 0.93 7.18
N PHE A 75 -5.70 0.85 6.91
CA PHE A 75 -5.10 -0.14 6.01
C PHE A 75 -4.38 -1.22 6.81
N ILE A 76 -4.50 -2.47 6.39
CA ILE A 76 -3.70 -3.57 6.92
C ILE A 76 -2.95 -4.20 5.75
N PHE A 77 -1.63 -4.09 5.75
CA PHE A 77 -0.78 -4.70 4.74
C PHE A 77 -0.15 -5.98 5.27
N VAL A 78 -0.23 -7.05 4.49
CA VAL A 78 0.40 -8.34 4.78
C VAL A 78 1.32 -8.69 3.61
N TYR A 79 2.65 -8.79 3.84
CA TYR A 79 3.60 -9.09 2.78
C TYR A 79 4.93 -9.64 3.31
N PRO A 80 5.72 -10.36 2.50
CA PRO A 80 7.06 -10.78 2.86
C PRO A 80 8.07 -9.65 2.58
N ILE A 81 9.14 -9.60 3.37
CA ILE A 81 10.30 -8.78 3.07
C ILE A 81 11.24 -9.58 2.18
N TRP A 82 11.37 -9.17 0.92
CA TRP A 82 12.29 -9.74 -0.05
C TRP A 82 13.38 -8.72 -0.42
N TRP A 83 14.64 -9.11 -0.26
CA TRP A 83 15.77 -8.22 -0.55
C TRP A 83 15.63 -6.83 0.12
N SER A 84 15.25 -6.85 1.39
CA SER A 84 15.04 -5.64 2.19
C SER A 84 13.98 -4.69 1.65
N SER A 85 13.02 -5.20 0.87
CA SER A 85 11.95 -4.40 0.25
C SER A 85 10.63 -5.18 0.22
N ILE A 86 9.58 -4.51 -0.23
CA ILE A 86 8.28 -5.12 -0.51
C ILE A 86 8.33 -5.90 -1.84
N PRO A 87 7.49 -6.92 -2.03
CA PRO A 87 7.39 -7.64 -3.30
C PRO A 87 7.10 -6.73 -4.49
N SER A 88 7.64 -7.08 -5.67
CA SER A 88 7.47 -6.29 -6.90
C SER A 88 6.01 -6.07 -7.28
N LEU A 89 5.15 -7.09 -7.08
CA LEU A 89 3.71 -6.99 -7.35
C LEU A 89 3.05 -5.94 -6.45
N LEU A 90 3.32 -5.98 -5.15
CA LEU A 90 2.81 -4.99 -4.19
C LEU A 90 3.35 -3.59 -4.51
N LYS A 91 4.64 -3.48 -4.87
CA LYS A 91 5.23 -2.19 -5.26
C LYS A 91 4.56 -1.63 -6.52
N GLY A 92 4.35 -2.48 -7.53
CA GLY A 92 3.65 -2.08 -8.76
C GLY A 92 2.21 -1.64 -8.50
N TRP A 93 1.48 -2.37 -7.64
CA TRP A 93 0.15 -1.96 -7.22
C TRP A 93 0.17 -0.58 -6.52
N ILE A 94 1.10 -0.36 -5.58
CA ILE A 94 1.26 0.94 -4.91
C ILE A 94 1.52 2.05 -5.94
N ASP A 95 2.44 1.84 -6.88
CA ASP A 95 2.78 2.84 -7.91
C ASP A 95 1.60 3.16 -8.82
N ARG A 96 0.72 2.19 -9.09
CA ARG A 96 -0.46 2.37 -9.93
C ARG A 96 -1.65 2.99 -9.20
N VAL A 97 -1.78 2.74 -7.89
CA VAL A 97 -2.94 3.16 -7.09
C VAL A 97 -2.70 4.50 -6.40
N PHE A 98 -1.53 4.70 -5.75
CA PHE A 98 -1.23 5.91 -5.00
C PHE A 98 -0.76 7.07 -5.91
N THR A 99 -1.52 7.32 -6.95
CA THR A 99 -1.20 8.34 -7.96
C THR A 99 -1.57 9.76 -7.49
N PRO A 100 -1.04 10.79 -8.17
CA PRO A 100 -1.54 12.16 -8.02
C PRO A 100 -3.05 12.25 -8.28
N GLY A 101 -3.79 12.86 -7.36
CA GLY A 101 -5.26 12.89 -7.35
C GLY A 101 -5.89 11.91 -6.37
N ILE A 102 -5.19 10.83 -6.02
CA ILE A 102 -5.61 9.81 -5.02
C ILE A 102 -4.87 10.01 -3.70
N ALA A 103 -3.56 9.92 -3.70
CA ALA A 103 -2.74 10.03 -2.48
C ALA A 103 -2.36 11.48 -2.15
N CYS A 104 -2.11 12.28 -3.18
CA CYS A 104 -1.76 13.69 -3.04
C CYS A 104 -2.36 14.54 -4.16
N SER A 105 -2.57 15.82 -3.90
CA SER A 105 -3.00 16.77 -4.90
C SER A 105 -2.06 17.97 -4.93
N THR A 106 -1.75 18.43 -6.15
CA THR A 106 -1.10 19.72 -6.38
C THR A 106 -2.17 20.71 -6.82
N ASN A 107 -2.46 21.70 -6.01
CA ASN A 107 -3.50 22.71 -6.31
C ASN A 107 -3.15 23.65 -7.48
N ASN A 108 -2.14 23.33 -8.31
CA ASN A 108 -1.75 24.17 -9.44
C ASN A 108 -1.24 23.37 -10.64
N ARG A 109 -1.73 23.75 -11.81
CA ARG A 109 -1.21 23.38 -13.14
C ARG A 109 0.17 24.00 -13.41
N GLY A 110 1.15 23.79 -12.52
CA GLY A 110 2.51 24.29 -12.65
C GLY A 110 3.56 23.20 -12.46
N SER A 111 4.78 23.44 -12.92
CA SER A 111 5.88 22.52 -12.75
C SER A 111 6.07 22.15 -11.28
N PHE A 112 6.25 20.86 -10.99
CA PHE A 112 6.56 20.29 -9.68
C PHE A 112 7.70 21.07 -8.98
N ILE A 113 8.78 21.40 -9.73
CA ILE A 113 9.94 22.13 -9.23
C ILE A 113 9.57 23.56 -8.77
N LEU A 114 8.75 24.28 -9.55
CA LEU A 114 8.31 25.63 -9.20
C LEU A 114 7.40 25.64 -7.97
N ASN A 115 6.58 24.63 -7.79
CA ASN A 115 5.72 24.50 -6.61
C ASN A 115 6.54 24.19 -5.36
N TYR A 116 7.55 23.32 -5.47
CA TYR A 116 8.49 23.01 -4.39
C TYR A 116 9.30 24.27 -3.96
N LEU A 117 9.88 24.98 -4.93
CA LEU A 117 10.65 26.19 -4.66
C LEU A 117 9.80 27.35 -4.07
N ARG A 118 8.50 27.37 -4.34
CA ARG A 118 7.55 28.35 -3.78
C ARG A 118 6.98 27.96 -2.43
N GLY A 119 7.48 26.85 -1.79
CA GLY A 119 6.98 26.36 -0.52
C GLY A 119 5.51 25.91 -0.53
N ARG A 120 4.95 25.62 -1.71
CA ARG A 120 3.58 25.15 -1.83
C ARG A 120 3.50 23.69 -1.43
N GLN A 121 2.86 23.42 -0.31
CA GLN A 121 2.71 22.07 0.22
C GLN A 121 1.76 21.25 -0.66
N PHE A 122 2.14 19.99 -0.92
CA PHE A 122 1.21 18.99 -1.42
C PHE A 122 0.07 18.80 -0.43
N LYS A 123 -1.16 18.88 -0.92
CA LYS A 123 -2.31 18.48 -0.10
C LYS A 123 -2.27 16.95 0.03
N LYS A 124 -2.10 16.46 1.24
CA LYS A 124 -2.15 15.03 1.57
C LYS A 124 -3.61 14.60 1.58
N LEU A 125 -4.04 13.79 0.61
CA LEU A 125 -5.43 13.36 0.48
C LEU A 125 -5.78 12.19 1.43
N LEU A 126 -4.78 11.46 1.90
CA LEU A 126 -4.93 10.35 2.85
C LEU A 126 -4.67 10.77 4.31
N LYS A 127 -4.71 12.09 4.59
CA LYS A 127 -4.51 12.60 5.96
C LYS A 127 -5.62 12.09 6.89
N GLY A 128 -5.21 11.56 8.05
CA GLY A 128 -6.11 11.02 9.07
C GLY A 128 -6.36 9.51 8.95
N LYS A 129 -5.93 8.88 7.86
CA LYS A 129 -5.95 7.43 7.73
C LYS A 129 -4.75 6.83 8.44
N THR A 130 -4.89 5.60 8.93
CA THR A 130 -3.86 4.84 9.65
C THR A 130 -3.50 3.56 8.92
N ALA A 131 -2.36 2.95 9.24
CA ALA A 131 -1.96 1.68 8.65
C ALA A 131 -1.27 0.78 9.67
N SER A 132 -1.54 -0.53 9.57
CA SER A 132 -0.81 -1.62 10.23
C SER A 132 -0.09 -2.46 9.19
N ILE A 133 1.08 -2.96 9.53
CA ILE A 133 1.90 -3.78 8.64
C ILE A 133 2.24 -5.09 9.34
N TYR A 134 1.91 -6.20 8.70
CA TYR A 134 2.32 -7.56 9.08
C TYR A 134 3.32 -8.05 8.04
N ALA A 135 4.60 -7.93 8.36
CA ALA A 135 5.68 -8.33 7.45
C ALA A 135 6.31 -9.63 7.92
N THR A 136 6.44 -10.60 7.01
CA THR A 136 7.20 -11.84 7.26
C THR A 136 8.62 -11.70 6.70
N SER A 137 9.59 -12.33 7.36
CA SER A 137 10.98 -12.33 6.90
C SER A 137 11.70 -13.62 7.29
N MET A 138 12.70 -14.02 6.50
CA MET A 138 13.54 -15.17 6.82
C MET A 138 14.64 -14.86 7.84
N ALA A 139 14.99 -13.58 7.98
CA ALA A 139 16.02 -13.14 8.91
C ALA A 139 15.41 -12.44 10.13
N PRO A 140 16.06 -12.54 11.31
CA PRO A 140 15.60 -11.83 12.51
C PRO A 140 15.60 -10.31 12.29
N THR A 141 14.73 -9.60 12.98
CA THR A 141 14.53 -8.15 12.83
C THR A 141 15.83 -7.34 13.04
N TRP A 142 16.70 -7.78 13.96
CA TRP A 142 17.98 -7.12 14.21
C TRP A 142 18.92 -7.14 12.99
N TRP A 143 18.86 -8.21 12.15
CA TRP A 143 19.65 -8.30 10.92
C TRP A 143 19.33 -7.14 9.97
N TYR A 144 18.05 -6.88 9.77
CA TYR A 144 17.60 -5.77 8.92
C TYR A 144 18.00 -4.41 9.47
N LYS A 145 17.98 -4.23 10.80
CA LYS A 145 18.44 -2.97 11.44
C LYS A 145 19.92 -2.71 11.22
N VAL A 146 20.75 -3.77 11.17
CA VAL A 146 22.21 -3.63 11.05
C VAL A 146 22.69 -3.56 9.61
N PHE A 147 22.15 -4.42 8.72
CA PHE A 147 22.71 -4.66 7.40
C PHE A 147 21.93 -4.02 6.24
N SER A 148 20.69 -3.63 6.45
CA SER A 148 19.85 -3.08 5.38
C SER A 148 19.71 -1.56 5.44
N GLY A 149 20.44 -0.89 6.35
CA GLY A 149 20.26 0.54 6.62
C GLY A 149 18.93 0.82 7.34
N PRO A 150 18.51 2.06 7.49
CA PRO A 150 17.27 2.40 8.15
C PRO A 150 16.08 2.05 7.24
N ILE A 151 15.81 0.75 7.06
CA ILE A 151 14.44 0.34 6.81
C ILE A 151 13.75 0.70 8.13
N ASN A 152 12.96 1.75 8.12
CA ASN A 152 11.99 1.99 9.19
C ASN A 152 10.99 0.83 9.16
N ILE A 153 11.41 -0.32 9.69
CA ILE A 153 10.46 -1.31 10.18
C ILE A 153 9.98 -0.67 11.48
N PRO A 154 8.76 -0.16 11.54
CA PRO A 154 8.26 0.42 12.78
C PRO A 154 8.39 -0.66 13.85
N ASP A 155 9.07 -0.35 14.96
CA ASP A 155 8.98 -1.17 16.14
C ASP A 155 7.48 -1.28 16.43
N SER A 156 6.94 -2.52 16.38
CA SER A 156 5.55 -2.89 16.60
C SER A 156 4.70 -1.75 17.15
N TYR A 157 3.87 -1.13 16.33
CA TYR A 157 2.81 -0.29 16.85
C TYR A 157 1.86 -1.22 17.59
N GLY A 158 1.91 -1.14 18.92
CA GLY A 158 0.94 -1.79 19.77
C GLY A 158 -0.46 -1.41 19.30
N ILE A 159 -1.31 -2.41 19.31
CA ILE A 159 -2.76 -2.37 19.12
C ILE A 159 -3.37 -1.48 20.19
#